data_7a41e4296c8136b10a910281546cc774
#
_entry.id   7a41e4296c8136b10a910281546cc774
#
_cell.length_a   1.000
_cell.length_b   1.000
_cell.length_c   1.000
_cell.angle_alpha   90.00
_cell.angle_beta   90.00
_cell.angle_gamma   90.00
#
_symmetry.space_group_name_H-M   'P 1'
#
loop_
_entity.id
_entity.type
_entity.pdbx_description
1 polymer ?
#
loop_
_entity_poly.entity_id
_entity_poly.type
_entity_poly.pdbx_seq_one_letter_code
_entity_poly.pdbx_strand_id
1 'polypeptide(L)'
;MAAFAACLLAPCAPAGAEPEATHYIDSSAFVPERLLPPPPAAGSARDKRELDEVRRIIAAASPERLEQARWDGAHENASAYNAVVGRDLATLPQTAALLDIVTEETEGVVVVAKDHFARLRPYGADPTLPHCGKKDATAAPRSYPSGHASIGYALAWTLVRLMPDRAPAILARADDYAMSRAVCGVHYLSDLEAGHVVGTLVAERLLADPRLAARIAAARTELSTH
;
A
#
# COMPACT_ATOMS: atom_id res chain seq x y z
N MET A 1 -17.18 -72.24 19.94
CA MET A 1 -17.62 -71.35 18.84
C MET A 1 -17.43 -69.91 19.30
N ALA A 2 -16.34 -69.30 18.87
CA ALA A 2 -15.96 -67.90 19.22
C ALA A 2 -16.33 -67.02 18.05
N ALA A 3 -17.19 -66.01 18.26
CA ALA A 3 -17.60 -65.06 17.26
C ALA A 3 -16.64 -63.86 17.29
N PHE A 4 -15.91 -63.66 16.19
CA PHE A 4 -15.11 -62.48 15.98
C PHE A 4 -16.00 -61.30 15.49
N ALA A 5 -16.07 -60.24 16.28
CA ALA A 5 -16.69 -59.00 15.84
C ALA A 5 -15.66 -58.18 15.08
N ALA A 6 -15.90 -57.98 13.77
CA ALA A 6 -15.07 -57.08 12.92
C ALA A 6 -15.50 -55.66 13.16
N CYS A 7 -14.62 -54.85 13.72
CA CYS A 7 -14.83 -53.38 13.86
C CYS A 7 -14.44 -52.71 12.51
N LEU A 8 -15.43 -52.24 11.77
CA LEU A 8 -15.25 -51.47 10.53
C LEU A 8 -14.86 -50.03 10.91
N LEU A 9 -13.57 -49.71 10.72
CA LEU A 9 -13.07 -48.33 10.74
C LEU A 9 -13.56 -47.60 9.49
N ALA A 10 -14.50 -46.64 9.64
CA ALA A 10 -14.86 -45.74 8.61
C ALA A 10 -13.71 -44.79 8.28
N PRO A 11 -13.38 -44.55 7.00
CA PRO A 11 -12.34 -43.57 6.65
C PRO A 11 -12.84 -42.17 6.98
N CYS A 12 -12.04 -41.43 7.78
CA CYS A 12 -12.24 -40.00 8.05
C CYS A 12 -11.97 -39.28 6.71
N ALA A 13 -13.00 -38.66 6.10
CA ALA A 13 -12.84 -37.82 4.94
C ALA A 13 -11.96 -36.61 5.32
N PRO A 14 -11.01 -36.17 4.46
CA PRO A 14 -10.27 -34.95 4.73
C PRO A 14 -11.27 -33.79 4.73
N ALA A 15 -11.17 -32.94 5.78
CA ALA A 15 -11.90 -31.69 5.84
C ALA A 15 -11.60 -30.91 4.53
N GLY A 16 -12.63 -30.69 3.73
CA GLY A 16 -12.50 -29.90 2.50
C GLY A 16 -11.92 -28.53 2.88
N ALA A 17 -10.83 -28.15 2.22
CA ALA A 17 -10.35 -26.78 2.31
C ALA A 17 -11.49 -25.85 1.90
N GLU A 18 -11.93 -24.97 2.78
CA GLU A 18 -12.85 -23.90 2.39
C GLU A 18 -12.21 -23.14 1.23
N PRO A 19 -12.97 -22.74 0.20
CA PRO A 19 -12.44 -21.94 -0.89
C PRO A 19 -11.82 -20.68 -0.28
N GLU A 20 -10.53 -20.46 -0.51
CA GLU A 20 -9.82 -19.25 -0.06
C GLU A 20 -10.62 -18.05 -0.55
N ALA A 21 -11.08 -17.22 0.37
CA ALA A 21 -11.80 -16.00 0.01
C ALA A 21 -10.87 -15.17 -0.88
N THR A 22 -11.31 -14.88 -2.10
CA THR A 22 -10.51 -14.17 -3.10
C THR A 22 -10.10 -12.78 -2.59
N HIS A 23 -10.88 -12.18 -1.68
CA HIS A 23 -10.61 -10.88 -1.06
C HIS A 23 -10.96 -10.86 0.43
N TYR A 24 -10.18 -10.09 1.21
CA TYR A 24 -10.40 -9.84 2.63
C TYR A 24 -11.22 -8.58 2.88
N ILE A 25 -11.17 -7.63 1.94
CA ILE A 25 -11.91 -6.36 1.98
C ILE A 25 -12.86 -6.31 0.78
N ASP A 26 -14.14 -6.09 1.04
CA ASP A 26 -15.08 -5.74 -0.02
C ASP A 26 -14.87 -4.28 -0.42
N SER A 27 -14.01 -4.06 -1.42
CA SER A 27 -13.71 -2.72 -1.92
C SER A 27 -14.94 -2.04 -2.55
N SER A 28 -15.95 -2.79 -3.01
CA SER A 28 -17.18 -2.24 -3.57
C SER A 28 -18.06 -1.57 -2.50
N ALA A 29 -17.92 -2.00 -1.25
CA ALA A 29 -18.58 -1.38 -0.09
C ALA A 29 -17.84 -0.15 0.47
N PHE A 30 -16.65 0.15 -0.08
CA PHE A 30 -15.88 1.32 0.32
C PHE A 30 -16.53 2.61 -0.18
N VAL A 31 -16.81 3.54 0.72
CA VAL A 31 -17.43 4.84 0.44
C VAL A 31 -16.40 5.94 0.69
N PRO A 32 -15.66 6.36 -0.36
CA PRO A 32 -14.49 7.24 -0.22
C PRO A 32 -14.77 8.54 0.53
N GLU A 33 -15.88 9.20 0.25
CA GLU A 33 -16.26 10.50 0.85
C GLU A 33 -16.58 10.43 2.36
N ARG A 34 -16.75 9.22 2.90
CA ARG A 34 -16.94 9.03 4.36
C ARG A 34 -15.63 8.97 5.11
N LEU A 35 -14.53 8.64 4.43
CA LEU A 35 -13.22 8.42 5.04
C LEU A 35 -12.21 9.48 4.64
N LEU A 36 -12.35 10.05 3.45
CA LEU A 36 -11.41 11.01 2.91
C LEU A 36 -12.08 12.35 2.67
N PRO A 37 -11.46 13.46 3.09
CA PRO A 37 -11.89 14.77 2.65
C PRO A 37 -11.75 14.87 1.11
N PRO A 38 -12.59 15.62 0.41
CA PRO A 38 -12.39 15.82 -1.01
C PRO A 38 -11.07 16.53 -1.28
N PRO A 39 -10.38 16.22 -2.39
CA PRO A 39 -9.21 16.98 -2.82
C PRO A 39 -9.58 18.43 -3.08
N PRO A 40 -8.61 19.37 -3.08
CA PRO A 40 -8.89 20.76 -3.45
C PRO A 40 -9.58 20.84 -4.82
N ALA A 41 -10.64 21.64 -4.91
CA ALA A 41 -11.34 21.83 -6.17
C ALA A 41 -10.39 22.40 -7.24
N ALA A 42 -10.45 21.86 -8.46
CA ALA A 42 -9.59 22.26 -9.57
C ALA A 42 -9.62 23.78 -9.79
N GLY A 43 -8.45 24.41 -9.92
CA GLY A 43 -8.27 25.85 -10.11
C GLY A 43 -8.54 26.71 -8.87
N SER A 44 -8.90 26.11 -7.72
CA SER A 44 -9.05 26.86 -6.46
C SER A 44 -7.70 27.41 -5.97
N ALA A 45 -7.74 28.36 -5.04
CA ALA A 45 -6.52 28.91 -4.43
C ALA A 45 -5.68 27.84 -3.70
N ARG A 46 -6.34 26.83 -3.13
CA ARG A 46 -5.64 25.71 -2.48
C ARG A 46 -4.98 24.79 -3.52
N ASP A 47 -5.67 24.44 -4.59
CA ASP A 47 -5.14 23.62 -5.67
C ASP A 47 -3.92 24.27 -6.35
N LYS A 48 -3.98 25.58 -6.61
CA LYS A 48 -2.83 26.34 -7.14
C LYS A 48 -1.63 26.32 -6.19
N ARG A 49 -1.86 26.53 -4.89
CA ARG A 49 -0.77 26.47 -3.88
C ARG A 49 -0.13 25.08 -3.81
N GLU A 50 -0.93 24.01 -3.90
CA GLU A 50 -0.40 22.65 -3.91
C GLU A 50 0.45 22.38 -5.18
N LEU A 51 0.03 22.90 -6.34
CA LEU A 51 0.83 22.81 -7.56
C LEU A 51 2.16 23.58 -7.44
N ASP A 52 2.11 24.79 -6.87
CA ASP A 52 3.32 25.58 -6.61
C ASP A 52 4.26 24.89 -5.60
N GLU A 53 3.70 24.17 -4.63
CA GLU A 53 4.49 23.38 -3.69
C GLU A 53 5.21 22.23 -4.41
N VAL A 54 4.51 21.49 -5.29
CA VAL A 54 5.13 20.43 -6.09
C VAL A 54 6.27 20.99 -6.95
N ARG A 55 6.09 22.18 -7.59
CA ARG A 55 7.17 22.86 -8.34
C ARG A 55 8.39 23.14 -7.48
N ARG A 56 8.17 23.64 -6.24
CA ARG A 56 9.26 23.92 -5.30
C ARG A 56 9.98 22.64 -4.86
N ILE A 57 9.26 21.58 -4.58
CA ILE A 57 9.82 20.27 -4.21
C ILE A 57 10.71 19.73 -5.33
N ILE A 58 10.22 19.73 -6.57
CA ILE A 58 10.99 19.28 -7.74
C ILE A 58 12.27 20.12 -7.92
N ALA A 59 12.14 21.44 -7.84
CA ALA A 59 13.28 22.35 -8.01
C ALA A 59 14.33 22.23 -6.90
N ALA A 60 13.95 21.83 -5.70
CA ALA A 60 14.84 21.65 -4.56
C ALA A 60 15.49 20.25 -4.49
N ALA A 61 15.00 19.29 -5.28
CA ALA A 61 15.49 17.91 -5.22
C ALA A 61 16.91 17.80 -5.79
N SER A 62 17.84 17.19 -5.01
CA SER A 62 19.16 16.84 -5.53
C SER A 62 19.06 15.70 -6.57
N PRO A 63 20.08 15.53 -7.43
CA PRO A 63 20.13 14.40 -8.36
C PRO A 63 19.92 13.05 -7.67
N GLU A 64 20.54 12.83 -6.52
CA GLU A 64 20.44 11.59 -5.73
C GLU A 64 19.01 11.39 -5.19
N ARG A 65 18.38 12.47 -4.71
CA ARG A 65 16.97 12.42 -4.23
C ARG A 65 16.02 12.10 -5.37
N LEU A 66 16.27 12.64 -6.57
CA LEU A 66 15.47 12.34 -7.75
C LEU A 66 15.68 10.89 -8.24
N GLU A 67 16.91 10.37 -8.16
CA GLU A 67 17.20 8.97 -8.48
C GLU A 67 16.47 8.03 -7.51
N GLN A 68 16.54 8.30 -6.19
CA GLN A 68 15.77 7.57 -5.19
C GLN A 68 14.27 7.62 -5.48
N ALA A 69 13.73 8.79 -5.85
CA ALA A 69 12.33 8.94 -6.17
C ALA A 69 11.90 8.14 -7.43
N ARG A 70 12.78 8.02 -8.41
CA ARG A 70 12.55 7.16 -9.59
C ARG A 70 12.56 5.69 -9.21
N TRP A 71 13.51 5.28 -8.37
CA TRP A 71 13.58 3.93 -7.86
C TRP A 71 12.30 3.57 -7.08
N ASP A 72 11.89 4.41 -6.14
CA ASP A 72 10.64 4.24 -5.38
C ASP A 72 9.43 4.15 -6.31
N GLY A 73 9.42 4.94 -7.37
CA GLY A 73 8.36 4.92 -8.36
C GLY A 73 8.27 3.67 -9.22
N ALA A 74 9.37 2.93 -9.33
CA ALA A 74 9.45 1.67 -10.06
C ALA A 74 9.19 0.44 -9.16
N HIS A 75 9.21 0.61 -7.83
CA HIS A 75 9.12 -0.47 -6.84
C HIS A 75 7.91 -0.27 -5.90
N GLU A 76 6.71 -0.47 -6.43
CA GLU A 76 5.44 -0.39 -5.67
C GLU A 76 5.19 -1.71 -4.92
N ASN A 77 6.13 -2.09 -4.04
CA ASN A 77 6.10 -3.35 -3.29
C ASN A 77 6.95 -3.27 -2.00
N ALA A 78 7.00 -4.38 -1.25
CA ALA A 78 7.69 -4.44 0.03
C ALA A 78 9.21 -4.24 -0.03
N SER A 79 9.86 -4.35 -1.20
CA SER A 79 11.32 -4.15 -1.34
C SER A 79 11.77 -2.75 -0.92
N ALA A 80 10.85 -1.77 -0.96
CA ALA A 80 11.09 -0.41 -0.46
C ALA A 80 11.52 -0.37 1.03
N TYR A 81 11.22 -1.42 1.80
CA TYR A 81 11.49 -1.52 3.24
C TYR A 81 12.67 -2.44 3.59
N ASN A 82 13.27 -3.13 2.61
CA ASN A 82 14.36 -4.09 2.85
C ASN A 82 15.49 -3.50 3.69
N ALA A 83 15.94 -2.28 3.38
CA ALA A 83 17.04 -1.62 4.09
C ALA A 83 16.71 -1.34 5.58
N VAL A 84 15.51 -0.83 5.88
CA VAL A 84 15.11 -0.50 7.26
C VAL A 84 14.72 -1.73 8.07
N VAL A 85 14.27 -2.80 7.41
CA VAL A 85 14.04 -4.12 8.03
C VAL A 85 15.36 -4.87 8.22
N GLY A 86 16.39 -4.58 7.39
CA GLY A 86 17.68 -5.24 7.41
C GLY A 86 17.66 -6.64 6.76
N ARG A 87 16.62 -6.94 5.97
CA ARG A 87 16.44 -8.24 5.28
C ARG A 87 15.77 -8.03 3.93
N ASP A 88 16.02 -8.92 3.00
CA ASP A 88 15.22 -8.98 1.78
C ASP A 88 13.89 -9.68 2.07
N LEU A 89 12.82 -8.90 2.12
CA LEU A 89 11.47 -9.37 2.45
C LEU A 89 10.94 -10.40 1.45
N ALA A 90 11.41 -10.38 0.19
CA ALA A 90 11.02 -11.36 -0.82
C ALA A 90 11.55 -12.77 -0.53
N THR A 91 12.61 -12.90 0.31
CA THR A 91 13.18 -14.19 0.72
C THR A 91 12.47 -14.80 1.93
N LEU A 92 11.46 -14.12 2.48
CA LEU A 92 10.70 -14.48 3.66
C LEU A 92 9.28 -14.91 3.25
N PRO A 93 9.03 -16.20 2.97
CA PRO A 93 7.81 -16.65 2.30
C PRO A 93 6.52 -16.33 3.06
N GLN A 94 6.52 -16.40 4.40
CA GLN A 94 5.33 -16.07 5.20
C GLN A 94 5.09 -14.57 5.23
N THR A 95 6.15 -13.80 5.35
CA THR A 95 6.10 -12.34 5.35
C THR A 95 5.72 -11.82 3.97
N ALA A 96 6.36 -12.31 2.91
CA ALA A 96 6.05 -11.92 1.53
C ALA A 96 4.57 -12.17 1.21
N ALA A 97 4.05 -13.37 1.48
CA ALA A 97 2.66 -13.72 1.22
C ALA A 97 1.65 -12.82 1.98
N LEU A 98 1.97 -12.39 3.22
CA LEU A 98 1.15 -11.44 3.95
C LEU A 98 1.21 -10.05 3.32
N LEU A 99 2.40 -9.57 2.94
CA LEU A 99 2.58 -8.24 2.35
C LEU A 99 1.98 -8.13 0.93
N ASP A 100 1.95 -9.23 0.17
CA ASP A 100 1.26 -9.31 -1.11
C ASP A 100 -0.26 -9.13 -0.95
N ILE A 101 -0.87 -9.80 0.04
CA ILE A 101 -2.28 -9.60 0.39
C ILE A 101 -2.54 -8.13 0.76
N VAL A 102 -1.69 -7.53 1.59
CA VAL A 102 -1.83 -6.12 1.99
C VAL A 102 -1.76 -5.20 0.77
N THR A 103 -0.88 -5.47 -0.18
CA THR A 103 -0.76 -4.70 -1.42
C THR A 103 -2.02 -4.82 -2.26
N GLU A 104 -2.48 -6.03 -2.58
CA GLU A 104 -3.65 -6.28 -3.42
C GLU A 104 -4.93 -5.66 -2.85
N GLU A 105 -5.18 -5.85 -1.56
CA GLU A 105 -6.37 -5.28 -0.89
C GLU A 105 -6.33 -3.75 -0.85
N THR A 106 -5.13 -3.17 -0.68
CA THR A 106 -4.96 -1.72 -0.72
C THR A 106 -5.22 -1.17 -2.12
N GLU A 107 -4.73 -1.83 -3.17
CA GLU A 107 -5.00 -1.45 -4.56
C GLU A 107 -6.49 -1.43 -4.87
N GLY A 108 -7.24 -2.45 -4.43
CA GLY A 108 -8.69 -2.52 -4.63
C GLY A 108 -9.43 -1.29 -4.08
N VAL A 109 -9.10 -0.89 -2.84
CA VAL A 109 -9.66 0.31 -2.19
C VAL A 109 -9.24 1.60 -2.90
N VAL A 110 -7.97 1.71 -3.28
CA VAL A 110 -7.40 2.87 -3.99
C VAL A 110 -8.06 3.09 -5.35
N VAL A 111 -8.34 2.02 -6.09
CA VAL A 111 -9.03 2.11 -7.40
C VAL A 111 -10.39 2.77 -7.25
N VAL A 112 -11.21 2.30 -6.29
CA VAL A 112 -12.54 2.88 -6.02
C VAL A 112 -12.45 4.36 -5.66
N ALA A 113 -11.50 4.72 -4.77
CA ALA A 113 -11.31 6.12 -4.37
C ALA A 113 -10.87 7.01 -5.55
N LYS A 114 -9.95 6.53 -6.40
CA LYS A 114 -9.48 7.27 -7.58
C LYS A 114 -10.58 7.52 -8.59
N ASP A 115 -11.46 6.55 -8.80
CA ASP A 115 -12.57 6.67 -9.73
C ASP A 115 -13.63 7.65 -9.20
N HIS A 116 -13.84 7.66 -7.86
CA HIS A 116 -14.77 8.60 -7.21
C HIS A 116 -14.29 10.06 -7.30
N PHE A 117 -13.03 10.33 -6.93
CA PHE A 117 -12.52 11.71 -6.83
C PHE A 117 -12.03 12.28 -8.16
N ALA A 118 -11.61 11.48 -9.09
CA ALA A 118 -11.22 11.81 -10.46
C ALA A 118 -10.31 13.06 -10.57
N ARG A 119 -9.30 13.21 -9.68
CA ARG A 119 -8.38 14.35 -9.65
C ARG A 119 -7.32 14.24 -10.74
N LEU A 120 -7.06 15.33 -11.49
CA LEU A 120 -5.92 15.42 -12.40
C LEU A 120 -4.59 15.40 -11.63
N ARG A 121 -3.57 14.76 -12.20
CA ARG A 121 -2.20 14.79 -11.66
C ARG A 121 -1.53 16.15 -11.89
N PRO A 122 -0.47 16.52 -11.13
CA PRO A 122 0.25 17.78 -11.30
C PRO A 122 0.67 18.05 -12.75
N TYR A 123 1.27 17.06 -13.42
CA TYR A 123 1.68 17.18 -14.83
C TYR A 123 0.50 17.21 -15.83
N GLY A 124 -0.71 16.80 -15.41
CA GLY A 124 -1.94 16.96 -16.18
C GLY A 124 -2.52 18.37 -16.06
N ALA A 125 -2.32 19.02 -14.90
CA ALA A 125 -2.71 20.41 -14.66
C ALA A 125 -1.69 21.41 -15.24
N ASP A 126 -0.40 21.04 -15.26
CA ASP A 126 0.70 21.78 -15.87
C ASP A 126 1.55 20.85 -16.74
N PRO A 127 1.32 20.80 -18.05
CA PRO A 127 2.10 19.94 -18.96
C PRO A 127 3.59 20.30 -19.07
N THR A 128 4.02 21.44 -18.54
CA THR A 128 5.43 21.86 -18.52
C THR A 128 6.18 21.31 -17.31
N LEU A 129 5.45 20.74 -16.34
CA LEU A 129 6.04 20.21 -15.10
C LEU A 129 6.91 18.98 -15.38
N PRO A 130 8.19 18.96 -14.97
CA PRO A 130 8.99 17.75 -15.02
C PRO A 130 8.37 16.64 -14.16
N HIS A 131 8.35 15.41 -14.69
CA HIS A 131 7.84 14.27 -13.93
C HIS A 131 8.54 12.96 -14.27
N CYS A 132 8.57 11.98 -13.33
CA CYS A 132 9.17 10.66 -13.53
C CYS A 132 8.25 9.67 -14.29
N GLY A 133 7.03 10.06 -14.60
CA GLY A 133 6.08 9.21 -15.33
C GLY A 133 6.44 9.03 -16.80
N LYS A 134 5.73 8.14 -17.49
CA LYS A 134 5.87 7.97 -18.95
C LYS A 134 5.49 9.27 -19.65
N LYS A 135 6.32 9.71 -20.62
CA LYS A 135 6.12 10.98 -21.34
C LYS A 135 4.78 11.08 -22.09
N ASP A 136 4.21 9.94 -22.49
CA ASP A 136 2.97 9.86 -23.28
C ASP A 136 1.74 9.52 -22.42
N ALA A 137 1.86 9.55 -21.10
CA ALA A 137 0.74 9.30 -20.22
C ALA A 137 -0.27 10.47 -20.39
N THR A 138 -1.29 10.26 -21.23
CA THR A 138 -2.54 11.03 -21.08
C THR A 138 -2.94 10.85 -19.63
N ALA A 139 -2.87 11.94 -18.87
CA ALA A 139 -3.09 11.89 -17.44
C ALA A 139 -4.56 11.58 -17.18
N ALA A 140 -4.89 10.28 -17.09
CA ALA A 140 -6.16 9.89 -16.52
C ALA A 140 -6.31 10.60 -15.16
N PRO A 141 -7.49 11.12 -14.81
CA PRO A 141 -7.70 11.86 -13.57
C PRO A 141 -7.72 10.91 -12.38
N ARG A 142 -6.56 10.35 -12.04
CA ARG A 142 -6.35 9.31 -11.01
C ARG A 142 -5.24 9.69 -10.03
N SER A 143 -5.21 10.99 -9.63
CA SER A 143 -4.20 11.48 -8.69
C SER A 143 -4.53 11.13 -7.23
N TYR A 144 -5.78 11.31 -6.82
CA TYR A 144 -6.19 11.24 -5.42
C TYR A 144 -7.01 9.99 -5.11
N PRO A 145 -6.66 9.23 -4.04
CA PRO A 145 -5.41 9.28 -3.27
C PRO A 145 -4.21 8.72 -4.07
N SER A 146 -2.97 8.93 -3.57
CA SER A 146 -1.78 8.32 -4.16
C SER A 146 -1.74 6.81 -3.88
N GLY A 147 -1.67 5.97 -4.95
CA GLY A 147 -1.55 4.51 -4.81
C GLY A 147 -0.28 4.11 -4.08
N HIS A 148 0.89 4.61 -4.56
CA HIS A 148 2.18 4.35 -3.91
C HIS A 148 2.18 4.74 -2.43
N ALA A 149 1.63 5.91 -2.06
CA ALA A 149 1.53 6.29 -0.66
C ALA A 149 0.62 5.34 0.11
N SER A 150 -0.55 4.97 -0.45
CA SER A 150 -1.48 4.04 0.21
C SER A 150 -0.82 2.67 0.46
N ILE A 151 -0.23 2.07 -0.56
CA ILE A 151 0.47 0.78 -0.45
C ILE A 151 1.67 0.91 0.49
N GLY A 152 2.48 1.96 0.33
CA GLY A 152 3.63 2.21 1.20
C GLY A 152 3.25 2.25 2.67
N TYR A 153 2.26 3.05 3.04
CA TYR A 153 1.81 3.13 4.44
C TYR A 153 1.12 1.85 4.93
N ALA A 154 0.40 1.12 4.07
CA ALA A 154 -0.18 -0.16 4.44
C ALA A 154 0.89 -1.20 4.77
N LEU A 155 1.92 -1.31 3.93
CA LEU A 155 3.08 -2.16 4.16
C LEU A 155 3.85 -1.74 5.41
N ALA A 156 4.13 -0.44 5.56
CA ALA A 156 4.83 0.11 6.72
C ALA A 156 4.08 -0.19 8.02
N TRP A 157 2.78 0.08 8.05
CA TRP A 157 1.98 -0.16 9.24
C TRP A 157 1.92 -1.64 9.61
N THR A 158 1.79 -2.52 8.62
CA THR A 158 1.87 -3.96 8.82
C THR A 158 3.22 -4.37 9.42
N LEU A 159 4.33 -3.88 8.86
CA LEU A 159 5.67 -4.16 9.38
C LEU A 159 5.87 -3.62 10.79
N VAL A 160 5.37 -2.42 11.11
CA VAL A 160 5.39 -1.86 12.48
C VAL A 160 4.68 -2.77 13.49
N ARG A 161 3.53 -3.34 13.11
CA ARG A 161 2.79 -4.27 13.98
C ARG A 161 3.49 -5.62 14.15
N LEU A 162 4.33 -6.01 13.20
CA LEU A 162 5.17 -7.21 13.27
C LEU A 162 6.50 -6.96 14.00
N MET A 163 7.08 -5.76 13.86
CA MET A 163 8.41 -5.37 14.33
C MET A 163 8.37 -4.02 15.06
N PRO A 164 7.72 -3.91 16.23
CA PRO A 164 7.49 -2.62 16.90
C PRO A 164 8.78 -1.88 17.27
N ASP A 165 9.86 -2.59 17.52
CA ASP A 165 11.17 -1.98 17.86
C ASP A 165 11.79 -1.23 16.67
N ARG A 166 11.36 -1.51 15.44
CA ARG A 166 11.80 -0.82 14.21
C ARG A 166 10.81 0.25 13.73
N ALA A 167 9.72 0.49 14.47
CA ALA A 167 8.66 1.40 14.06
C ALA A 167 9.15 2.79 13.62
N PRO A 168 10.06 3.49 14.34
CA PRO A 168 10.51 4.81 13.90
C PRO A 168 11.18 4.81 12.53
N ALA A 169 12.04 3.81 12.25
CA ALA A 169 12.75 3.71 10.98
C ALA A 169 11.80 3.32 9.82
N ILE A 170 10.86 2.42 10.07
CA ILE A 170 9.87 1.99 9.09
C ILE A 170 8.95 3.15 8.71
N LEU A 171 8.44 3.92 9.68
CA LEU A 171 7.56 5.05 9.41
C LEU A 171 8.29 6.20 8.72
N ALA A 172 9.52 6.52 9.12
CA ALA A 172 10.33 7.50 8.41
C ALA A 172 10.58 7.11 6.94
N ARG A 173 10.77 5.81 6.67
CA ARG A 173 10.89 5.31 5.29
C ARG A 173 9.58 5.43 4.52
N ALA A 174 8.42 5.20 5.16
CA ALA A 174 7.11 5.37 4.52
C ALA A 174 6.87 6.83 4.11
N ASP A 175 7.22 7.79 4.98
CA ASP A 175 7.13 9.22 4.69
C ASP A 175 8.02 9.60 3.50
N ASP A 176 9.28 9.13 3.48
CA ASP A 176 10.22 9.40 2.38
C ASP A 176 9.76 8.74 1.07
N TYR A 177 9.26 7.50 1.13
CA TYR A 177 8.69 6.79 -0.01
C TYR A 177 7.48 7.51 -0.61
N ALA A 178 6.55 7.95 0.23
CA ALA A 178 5.41 8.75 -0.22
C ALA A 178 5.87 10.07 -0.82
N MET A 179 6.82 10.80 -0.17
CA MET A 179 7.36 12.06 -0.66
C MET A 179 8.05 11.92 -2.02
N SER A 180 8.60 10.75 -2.36
CA SER A 180 9.15 10.46 -3.68
C SER A 180 8.14 10.71 -4.81
N ARG A 181 6.85 10.62 -4.54
CA ARG A 181 5.81 10.89 -5.55
C ARG A 181 5.65 12.38 -5.85
N ALA A 182 5.84 13.24 -4.85
CA ALA A 182 5.87 14.71 -5.05
C ALA A 182 7.18 15.14 -5.72
N VAL A 183 8.33 14.57 -5.32
CA VAL A 183 9.63 14.77 -5.98
C VAL A 183 9.57 14.38 -7.46
N CYS A 184 8.87 13.30 -7.77
CA CYS A 184 8.62 12.84 -9.15
C CYS A 184 7.56 13.67 -9.90
N GLY A 185 6.94 14.68 -9.31
CA GLY A 185 5.93 15.53 -9.96
C GLY A 185 4.64 14.81 -10.36
N VAL A 186 4.33 13.66 -9.74
CA VAL A 186 3.20 12.81 -10.14
C VAL A 186 2.03 12.84 -9.16
N HIS A 187 2.21 13.43 -7.97
CA HIS A 187 1.19 13.58 -6.95
C HIS A 187 1.33 14.89 -6.19
N TYR A 188 0.23 15.43 -5.69
CA TYR A 188 0.18 16.54 -4.73
C TYR A 188 0.37 16.04 -3.30
N LEU A 189 0.72 16.92 -2.35
CA LEU A 189 0.89 16.55 -0.96
C LEU A 189 -0.40 16.01 -0.35
N SER A 190 -1.55 16.60 -0.65
CA SER A 190 -2.84 16.07 -0.17
C SER A 190 -3.20 14.68 -0.71
N ASP A 191 -2.67 14.29 -1.90
CA ASP A 191 -2.81 12.91 -2.39
C ASP A 191 -2.03 11.94 -1.52
N LEU A 192 -0.85 12.36 -1.01
CA LEU A 192 0.01 11.56 -0.13
C LEU A 192 -0.63 11.41 1.25
N GLU A 193 -1.15 12.51 1.81
CA GLU A 193 -1.87 12.52 3.09
C GLU A 193 -3.09 11.59 3.05
N ALA A 194 -3.89 11.65 1.99
CA ALA A 194 -5.02 10.75 1.79
C ALA A 194 -4.55 9.30 1.62
N GLY A 195 -3.44 9.08 0.93
CA GLY A 195 -2.80 7.77 0.80
C GLY A 195 -2.38 7.19 2.14
N HIS A 196 -1.81 8.01 3.03
CA HIS A 196 -1.48 7.61 4.40
C HIS A 196 -2.72 7.12 5.16
N VAL A 197 -3.82 7.87 5.11
CA VAL A 197 -5.07 7.48 5.76
C VAL A 197 -5.57 6.14 5.22
N VAL A 198 -5.68 5.99 3.90
CA VAL A 198 -6.15 4.75 3.26
C VAL A 198 -5.26 3.57 3.66
N GLY A 199 -3.94 3.70 3.49
CA GLY A 199 -3.01 2.61 3.78
C GLY A 199 -3.07 2.14 5.23
N THR A 200 -3.10 3.08 6.18
CA THR A 200 -3.20 2.75 7.61
C THR A 200 -4.52 2.04 7.94
N LEU A 201 -5.64 2.53 7.41
CA LEU A 201 -6.96 1.93 7.66
C LEU A 201 -7.08 0.53 7.06
N VAL A 202 -6.59 0.32 5.84
CA VAL A 202 -6.55 -1.00 5.19
C VAL A 202 -5.71 -1.97 6.00
N ALA A 203 -4.50 -1.59 6.39
CA ALA A 203 -3.63 -2.43 7.21
C ALA A 203 -4.28 -2.81 8.55
N GLU A 204 -4.87 -1.85 9.28
CA GLU A 204 -5.59 -2.13 10.53
C GLU A 204 -6.77 -3.08 10.32
N ARG A 205 -7.52 -2.90 9.22
CA ARG A 205 -8.63 -3.78 8.89
C ARG A 205 -8.17 -5.22 8.63
N LEU A 206 -7.09 -5.39 7.88
CA LEU A 206 -6.51 -6.70 7.58
C LEU A 206 -5.91 -7.35 8.82
N LEU A 207 -5.17 -6.59 9.63
CA LEU A 207 -4.54 -7.10 10.86
C LEU A 207 -5.57 -7.52 11.93
N ALA A 208 -6.79 -6.98 11.86
CA ALA A 208 -7.92 -7.38 12.71
C ALA A 208 -8.74 -8.55 12.15
N ASP A 209 -8.50 -8.99 10.91
CA ASP A 209 -9.26 -10.07 10.29
C ASP A 209 -8.83 -11.44 10.84
N PRO A 210 -9.75 -12.22 11.47
CA PRO A 210 -9.42 -13.52 12.04
C PRO A 210 -8.92 -14.53 11.00
N ARG A 211 -9.29 -14.38 9.71
CA ARG A 211 -8.82 -15.25 8.62
C ARG A 211 -7.32 -15.10 8.37
N LEU A 212 -6.73 -13.95 8.73
CA LEU A 212 -5.30 -13.66 8.59
C LEU A 212 -4.49 -13.97 9.86
N ALA A 213 -5.12 -14.31 10.99
CA ALA A 213 -4.42 -14.48 12.28
C ALA A 213 -3.24 -15.45 12.21
N ALA A 214 -3.40 -16.61 11.55
CA ALA A 214 -2.34 -17.59 11.40
C ALA A 214 -1.19 -17.07 10.51
N ARG A 215 -1.47 -16.37 9.41
CA ARG A 215 -0.45 -15.77 8.53
C ARG A 215 0.32 -14.66 9.25
N ILE A 216 -0.36 -13.82 10.02
CA ILE A 216 0.26 -12.76 10.82
C ILE A 216 1.20 -13.36 11.87
N ALA A 217 0.79 -14.44 12.56
CA ALA A 217 1.63 -15.13 13.52
C ALA A 217 2.87 -15.77 12.87
N ALA A 218 2.71 -16.40 11.71
CA ALA A 218 3.80 -17.00 10.95
C ALA A 218 4.82 -15.94 10.47
N ALA A 219 4.34 -14.81 9.90
CA ALA A 219 5.20 -13.71 9.48
C ALA A 219 5.96 -13.09 10.68
N ARG A 220 5.30 -12.91 11.82
CA ARG A 220 5.96 -12.43 13.05
C ARG A 220 7.08 -13.36 13.50
N THR A 221 6.83 -14.68 13.51
CA THR A 221 7.85 -15.68 13.85
C THR A 221 9.02 -15.61 12.88
N GLU A 222 8.76 -15.55 11.58
CA GLU A 222 9.79 -15.49 10.54
C GLU A 222 10.67 -14.23 10.65
N LEU A 223 10.08 -13.08 10.98
CA LEU A 223 10.80 -11.82 11.18
C LEU A 223 11.57 -11.78 12.51
N SER A 224 11.18 -12.57 13.53
CA SER A 224 11.86 -12.63 14.83
C SER A 224 13.06 -13.57 14.85
N THR A 225 13.17 -14.50 13.90
CA THR A 225 14.31 -15.40 13.79
C THR A 225 15.49 -14.69 13.11
N HIS A 226 16.29 -13.96 13.93
CA HIS A 226 17.58 -13.22 13.70
C HIS A 226 17.51 -11.73 13.58
#